data_6592c4f69bd07aca60c15ddcc89f09e7
#
_entry.id   6592c4f69bd07aca60c15ddcc89f09e7
#
_cell.length_a   1.000
_cell.length_b   1.000
_cell.length_c   1.000
_cell.angle_alpha   90.00
_cell.angle_beta   90.00
_cell.angle_gamma   90.00
#
_symmetry.space_group_name_H-M   'P 1'
#
loop_
_entity.id
_entity.type
_entity.pdbx_description
1 polymer ?
#
loop_
_entity_poly.entity_id
_entity_poly.type
_entity_poly.pdbx_seq_one_letter_code
_entity_poly.pdbx_strand_id
1 'polypeptide(L)'
;MEKIPKNTVGKVVKKKQSDNPMTTSQVYMRNIIDFSLLSPEEETKLADEIKSDNPHIHDAAKTKLVKANLRLVVKIANEFMNRGLAKHDLISEGNIGLMTAAEKFDPAKGAKFSTYSTWWIKQAMRRAIAEQSRTIRIPVQSVEKINRIKRAQKELASKFGRTATDQELADELDLSRRTIAELRHTNLSTSSLNEPIQEGEDGEIQDFIPDKQEHAPDRLLGDSETMAQLHDLVEQLCDREREVLQMRFGLDGRQVMTLEEVGEAVGCTRESVRQIQNKAIKKLQYMHSDVPPQNIKKLSDEDAEE
;
A
#
# COMPACT_ATOMS: atom_id res chain seq x y z
N MET A 1 18.97 51.93 68.97
CA MET A 1 19.03 50.51 68.58
C MET A 1 17.64 50.08 68.19
N GLU A 2 17.27 50.33 66.93
CA GLU A 2 15.94 50.01 66.39
C GLU A 2 16.06 48.93 65.33
N LYS A 3 15.29 47.87 65.48
CA LYS A 3 15.21 46.74 64.53
C LYS A 3 14.20 47.06 63.45
N ILE A 4 14.65 47.11 62.18
CA ILE A 4 13.83 47.26 61.00
C ILE A 4 13.25 45.86 60.61
N PRO A 5 11.92 45.71 60.33
CA PRO A 5 11.34 44.43 59.89
C PRO A 5 11.57 44.20 58.41
N LYS A 6 11.95 42.96 58.06
CA LYS A 6 12.12 42.47 56.69
C LYS A 6 10.77 42.30 56.00
N ASN A 7 10.54 43.11 54.95
CA ASN A 7 9.38 43.05 54.08
C ASN A 7 9.49 41.84 53.17
N THR A 8 8.58 40.88 53.30
CA THR A 8 8.46 39.68 52.46
C THR A 8 7.66 40.05 51.20
N VAL A 9 8.36 40.35 50.09
CA VAL A 9 7.73 40.59 48.79
C VAL A 9 7.40 39.24 48.17
N GLY A 10 6.11 38.88 48.19
CA GLY A 10 5.58 37.72 47.50
C GLY A 10 5.75 37.90 45.99
N LYS A 11 6.61 37.08 45.36
CA LYS A 11 6.69 36.98 43.90
C LYS A 11 5.43 36.31 43.37
N VAL A 12 4.51 37.11 42.85
CA VAL A 12 3.43 36.64 41.96
C VAL A 12 4.05 36.20 40.64
N VAL A 13 4.23 34.91 40.48
CA VAL A 13 4.63 34.32 39.20
C VAL A 13 3.44 34.43 38.25
N LYS A 14 3.41 35.49 37.45
CA LYS A 14 2.51 35.59 36.28
C LYS A 14 2.89 34.48 35.32
N LYS A 15 2.06 33.41 35.22
CA LYS A 15 2.09 32.47 34.10
C LYS A 15 1.92 33.29 32.83
N LYS A 16 2.98 33.43 32.05
CA LYS A 16 2.87 33.89 30.65
C LYS A 16 2.00 32.84 29.93
N GLN A 17 0.77 33.23 29.62
CA GLN A 17 -0.02 32.55 28.59
C GLN A 17 0.73 32.79 27.27
N SER A 18 1.27 31.74 26.71
CA SER A 18 1.81 31.75 25.35
C SER A 18 0.61 31.85 24.39
N ASP A 19 0.56 32.95 23.60
CA ASP A 19 -0.44 33.21 22.55
C ASP A 19 -0.27 32.27 21.32
N ASN A 20 0.23 31.06 21.54
CA ASN A 20 0.28 30.05 20.47
C ASN A 20 -1.11 29.43 20.31
N PRO A 21 -1.71 29.42 19.11
CA PRO A 21 -3.01 28.82 18.88
C PRO A 21 -2.96 27.35 19.35
N MET A 22 -3.93 26.97 20.19
CA MET A 22 -4.02 25.63 20.73
C MET A 22 -4.14 24.63 19.58
N THR A 23 -3.30 23.60 19.58
CA THR A 23 -3.41 22.50 18.61
C THR A 23 -4.73 21.74 18.85
N THR A 24 -5.29 21.14 17.78
CA THR A 24 -6.51 20.32 17.83
C THR A 24 -6.45 19.28 18.95
N SER A 25 -5.27 18.69 19.18
CA SER A 25 -5.02 17.76 20.26
C SER A 25 -5.21 18.38 21.66
N GLN A 26 -4.71 19.59 21.84
CA GLN A 26 -4.85 20.29 23.13
C GLN A 26 -6.30 20.67 23.43
N VAL A 27 -7.05 21.07 22.40
CA VAL A 27 -8.49 21.36 22.51
C VAL A 27 -9.25 20.09 22.89
N TYR A 28 -8.99 18.98 22.22
CA TYR A 28 -9.60 17.69 22.56
C TYR A 28 -9.29 17.27 24.00
N MET A 29 -8.02 17.33 24.41
CA MET A 29 -7.61 16.97 25.78
C MET A 29 -8.28 17.82 26.84
N ARG A 30 -8.47 19.11 26.57
CA ARG A 30 -9.20 20.03 27.47
C ARG A 30 -10.66 19.60 27.60
N ASN A 31 -11.33 19.34 26.50
CA ASN A 31 -12.75 18.99 26.51
C ASN A 31 -13.04 17.66 27.22
N ILE A 32 -12.14 16.68 27.18
CA ILE A 32 -12.35 15.39 27.86
C ILE A 32 -12.11 15.46 29.38
N ILE A 33 -11.37 16.47 29.86
CA ILE A 33 -11.11 16.66 31.28
C ILE A 33 -12.39 17.13 32.02
N ASP A 34 -13.27 17.86 31.33
CA ASP A 34 -14.47 18.43 31.90
C ASP A 34 -15.54 17.38 32.27
N PHE A 35 -15.41 16.15 31.74
CA PHE A 35 -16.34 15.07 32.09
C PHE A 35 -15.98 14.42 33.43
N SER A 36 -16.97 14.37 34.36
CA SER A 36 -16.82 13.71 35.64
C SER A 36 -16.67 12.20 35.49
N LEU A 37 -15.90 11.59 36.38
CA LEU A 37 -15.81 10.13 36.49
C LEU A 37 -17.11 9.57 37.09
N LEU A 38 -17.53 8.42 36.62
CA LEU A 38 -18.71 7.71 37.14
C LEU A 38 -18.39 6.84 38.31
N SER A 39 -19.34 6.73 39.24
CA SER A 39 -19.27 5.72 40.31
C SER A 39 -19.68 4.34 39.77
N PRO A 40 -19.28 3.23 40.47
CA PRO A 40 -19.67 1.87 40.03
C PRO A 40 -21.19 1.67 39.96
N GLU A 41 -21.94 2.37 40.81
CA GLU A 41 -23.41 2.32 40.82
C GLU A 41 -23.99 3.02 39.59
N GLU A 42 -23.39 4.15 39.22
CA GLU A 42 -23.79 4.86 37.98
C GLU A 42 -23.44 4.08 36.73
N GLU A 43 -22.29 3.41 36.67
CA GLU A 43 -21.92 2.52 35.56
C GLU A 43 -22.97 1.41 35.39
N THR A 44 -23.45 0.81 36.50
CA THR A 44 -24.46 -0.24 36.46
C THR A 44 -25.80 0.30 35.97
N LYS A 45 -26.27 1.45 36.46
CA LYS A 45 -27.53 2.09 36.02
C LYS A 45 -27.48 2.42 34.53
N LEU A 46 -26.40 3.04 34.05
CA LEU A 46 -26.22 3.36 32.66
C LEU A 46 -26.19 2.11 31.78
N ALA A 47 -25.58 1.03 32.23
CA ALA A 47 -25.54 -0.23 31.49
C ALA A 47 -26.95 -0.87 31.37
N ASP A 48 -27.79 -0.74 32.41
CA ASP A 48 -29.17 -1.21 32.33
C ASP A 48 -30.03 -0.30 31.41
N GLU A 49 -29.82 1.01 31.44
CA GLU A 49 -30.44 1.95 30.53
C GLU A 49 -30.06 1.70 29.05
N ILE A 50 -28.83 1.30 28.79
CA ILE A 50 -28.37 0.91 27.44
C ILE A 50 -29.09 -0.34 26.93
N LYS A 51 -29.50 -1.25 27.82
CA LYS A 51 -30.28 -2.45 27.47
C LYS A 51 -31.77 -2.17 27.26
N SER A 52 -32.25 -0.93 27.50
CA SER A 52 -33.65 -0.58 27.32
C SER A 52 -34.06 -0.50 25.84
N ASP A 53 -35.28 -0.86 25.52
CA ASP A 53 -35.80 -0.84 24.16
C ASP A 53 -36.09 0.60 23.63
N ASN A 54 -35.94 1.63 24.48
CA ASN A 54 -36.17 3.01 24.08
C ASN A 54 -34.87 3.61 23.47
N PRO A 55 -34.87 3.93 22.16
CA PRO A 55 -33.66 4.40 21.48
C PRO A 55 -33.09 5.71 22.06
N HIS A 56 -33.94 6.61 22.52
CA HIS A 56 -33.50 7.88 23.10
C HIS A 56 -32.77 7.69 24.45
N ILE A 57 -33.24 6.78 25.29
CA ILE A 57 -32.59 6.45 26.57
C ILE A 57 -31.29 5.71 26.31
N HIS A 58 -31.30 4.73 25.42
CA HIS A 58 -30.13 3.97 24.98
C HIS A 58 -29.00 4.90 24.53
N ASP A 59 -29.26 5.81 23.57
CA ASP A 59 -28.22 6.69 23.00
C ASP A 59 -27.72 7.72 24.03
N ALA A 60 -28.59 8.25 24.88
CA ALA A 60 -28.21 9.17 25.94
C ALA A 60 -27.30 8.50 26.99
N ALA A 61 -27.67 7.31 27.45
CA ALA A 61 -26.90 6.53 28.42
C ALA A 61 -25.56 6.08 27.83
N LYS A 62 -25.53 5.57 26.59
CA LYS A 62 -24.32 5.20 25.86
C LYS A 62 -23.37 6.40 25.72
N THR A 63 -23.88 7.55 25.30
CA THR A 63 -23.09 8.77 25.16
C THR A 63 -22.50 9.22 26.49
N LYS A 64 -23.24 9.15 27.59
CA LYS A 64 -22.78 9.51 28.94
C LYS A 64 -21.67 8.57 29.42
N LEU A 65 -21.87 7.25 29.26
CA LEU A 65 -20.89 6.23 29.64
C LEU A 65 -19.58 6.36 28.84
N VAL A 66 -19.67 6.58 27.52
CA VAL A 66 -18.49 6.78 26.65
C VAL A 66 -17.75 8.06 27.01
N LYS A 67 -18.45 9.22 27.15
CA LYS A 67 -17.81 10.51 27.47
C LYS A 67 -17.02 10.46 28.80
N ALA A 68 -17.55 9.83 29.82
CA ALA A 68 -16.89 9.70 31.12
C ALA A 68 -15.60 8.86 31.06
N ASN A 69 -15.47 7.98 30.04
CA ASN A 69 -14.34 7.04 29.89
C ASN A 69 -13.36 7.40 28.78
N LEU A 70 -13.50 8.55 28.07
CA LEU A 70 -12.58 8.99 27.03
C LEU A 70 -11.12 9.12 27.49
N ARG A 71 -10.92 9.49 28.77
CA ARG A 71 -9.58 9.60 29.39
C ARG A 71 -8.85 8.25 29.41
N LEU A 72 -9.57 7.14 29.57
CA LEU A 72 -9.02 5.79 29.53
C LEU A 72 -8.47 5.46 28.14
N VAL A 73 -9.19 5.84 27.08
CA VAL A 73 -8.74 5.65 25.69
C VAL A 73 -7.41 6.35 25.44
N VAL A 74 -7.28 7.61 25.89
CA VAL A 74 -6.03 8.38 25.74
C VAL A 74 -4.87 7.72 26.49
N LYS A 75 -5.12 7.21 27.70
CA LYS A 75 -4.11 6.46 28.47
C LYS A 75 -3.62 5.24 27.69
N ILE A 76 -4.54 4.45 27.14
CA ILE A 76 -4.20 3.24 26.38
C ILE A 76 -3.52 3.61 25.06
N ALA A 77 -3.97 4.66 24.35
CA ALA A 77 -3.36 5.11 23.10
C ALA A 77 -1.87 5.43 23.24
N ASN A 78 -1.46 5.97 24.39
CA ASN A 78 -0.04 6.23 24.66
C ASN A 78 0.82 4.95 24.67
N GLU A 79 0.26 3.77 25.00
CA GLU A 79 0.97 2.48 24.93
C GLU A 79 1.21 2.01 23.49
N PHE A 80 0.44 2.54 22.53
CA PHE A 80 0.49 2.17 21.12
C PHE A 80 1.15 3.21 20.22
N MET A 81 1.68 4.30 20.78
CA MET A 81 2.40 5.32 20.02
C MET A 81 3.62 4.74 19.27
N ASN A 82 4.02 5.40 18.18
CA ASN A 82 5.18 5.04 17.35
C ASN A 82 5.10 3.66 16.70
N ARG A 83 3.89 3.19 16.40
CA ARG A 83 3.64 1.92 15.70
C ARG A 83 3.08 2.08 14.29
N GLY A 84 3.30 3.26 13.67
CA GLY A 84 2.88 3.54 12.30
C GLY A 84 1.55 4.25 12.14
N LEU A 85 0.83 4.58 13.25
CA LEU A 85 -0.35 5.43 13.24
C LEU A 85 -0.15 6.68 14.10
N ALA A 86 -0.74 7.79 13.67
CA ALA A 86 -0.76 9.02 14.44
C ALA A 86 -1.58 8.87 15.72
N LYS A 87 -1.22 9.62 16.78
CA LYS A 87 -1.91 9.55 18.08
C LYS A 87 -3.41 9.82 17.97
N HIS A 88 -3.82 10.74 17.11
CA HIS A 88 -5.23 11.09 16.92
C HIS A 88 -6.04 9.94 16.32
N ASP A 89 -5.46 9.24 15.35
CA ASP A 89 -6.09 8.09 14.71
C ASP A 89 -6.24 6.94 15.71
N LEU A 90 -5.19 6.69 16.52
CA LEU A 90 -5.26 5.71 17.60
C LEU A 90 -6.36 6.02 18.62
N ILE A 91 -6.56 7.31 18.99
CA ILE A 91 -7.63 7.73 19.88
C ILE A 91 -8.99 7.52 19.22
N SER A 92 -9.14 7.87 17.95
CA SER A 92 -10.39 7.71 17.19
C SER A 92 -10.80 6.24 17.10
N GLU A 93 -9.88 5.37 16.72
CA GLU A 93 -10.10 3.91 16.68
C GLU A 93 -10.36 3.32 18.08
N GLY A 94 -9.65 3.82 19.09
CA GLY A 94 -9.90 3.45 20.48
C GLY A 94 -11.29 3.86 20.97
N ASN A 95 -11.80 5.02 20.54
CA ASN A 95 -13.16 5.46 20.86
C ASN A 95 -14.21 4.54 20.21
N ILE A 96 -13.98 4.04 18.99
CA ILE A 96 -14.85 3.03 18.36
C ILE A 96 -14.86 1.75 19.20
N GLY A 97 -13.69 1.31 19.67
CA GLY A 97 -13.59 0.18 20.60
C GLY A 97 -14.33 0.41 21.92
N LEU A 98 -14.24 1.62 22.50
CA LEU A 98 -14.96 2.00 23.70
C LEU A 98 -16.48 2.00 23.48
N MET A 99 -16.98 2.50 22.35
CA MET A 99 -18.40 2.46 21.99
C MET A 99 -18.92 1.03 21.88
N THR A 100 -18.16 0.15 21.26
CA THR A 100 -18.48 -1.29 21.16
C THR A 100 -18.48 -1.94 22.55
N ALA A 101 -17.57 -1.55 23.44
CA ALA A 101 -17.55 -2.03 24.80
C ALA A 101 -18.78 -1.58 25.59
N ALA A 102 -19.24 -0.33 25.41
CA ALA A 102 -20.41 0.21 26.08
C ALA A 102 -21.70 -0.55 25.69
N GLU A 103 -21.85 -0.94 24.45
CA GLU A 103 -23.00 -1.74 23.96
C GLU A 103 -23.04 -3.17 24.53
N LYS A 104 -21.84 -3.78 24.70
CA LYS A 104 -21.71 -5.19 25.09
C LYS A 104 -21.45 -5.40 26.58
N PHE A 105 -21.37 -4.33 27.35
CA PHE A 105 -21.07 -4.43 28.78
C PHE A 105 -22.22 -5.03 29.56
N ASP A 106 -21.87 -5.97 30.44
CA ASP A 106 -22.82 -6.62 31.36
C ASP A 106 -22.33 -6.52 32.79
N PRO A 107 -22.95 -5.65 33.61
CA PRO A 107 -22.57 -5.45 35.01
C PRO A 107 -22.82 -6.69 35.86
N ALA A 108 -23.76 -7.60 35.52
CA ALA A 108 -24.04 -8.82 36.25
C ALA A 108 -22.82 -9.75 36.40
N LYS A 109 -21.82 -9.60 35.50
CA LYS A 109 -20.56 -10.36 35.56
C LYS A 109 -19.55 -9.87 36.60
N GLY A 110 -19.87 -8.84 37.40
CA GLY A 110 -19.07 -8.34 38.50
C GLY A 110 -17.78 -7.62 38.12
N ALA A 111 -17.50 -7.39 36.86
CA ALA A 111 -16.32 -6.67 36.39
C ALA A 111 -16.60 -5.17 36.28
N LYS A 112 -15.60 -4.32 36.59
CA LYS A 112 -15.68 -2.88 36.34
C LYS A 112 -15.66 -2.59 34.85
N PHE A 113 -16.41 -1.58 34.42
CA PHE A 113 -16.45 -1.16 33.00
C PHE A 113 -15.06 -0.87 32.41
N SER A 114 -14.19 -0.20 33.20
CA SER A 114 -12.82 0.12 32.77
C SER A 114 -11.98 -1.13 32.45
N THR A 115 -12.16 -2.23 33.18
CA THR A 115 -11.46 -3.51 32.95
C THR A 115 -11.95 -4.15 31.64
N TYR A 116 -13.27 -4.20 31.45
CA TYR A 116 -13.89 -4.77 30.27
C TYR A 116 -13.58 -3.96 29.01
N SER A 117 -13.75 -2.64 29.06
CA SER A 117 -13.52 -1.75 27.92
C SER A 117 -12.05 -1.70 27.45
N THR A 118 -11.09 -1.87 28.36
CA THR A 118 -9.66 -1.93 28.03
C THR A 118 -9.35 -2.99 26.97
N TRP A 119 -9.98 -4.15 27.06
CA TRP A 119 -9.79 -5.21 26.07
C TRP A 119 -10.28 -4.79 24.67
N TRP A 120 -11.48 -4.20 24.58
CA TRP A 120 -12.07 -3.73 23.32
C TRP A 120 -11.28 -2.58 22.72
N ILE A 121 -10.85 -1.61 23.52
CA ILE A 121 -10.02 -0.49 23.09
C ILE A 121 -8.69 -1.01 22.52
N LYS A 122 -7.99 -1.89 23.24
CA LYS A 122 -6.73 -2.50 22.77
C LYS A 122 -6.94 -3.32 21.50
N GLN A 123 -8.04 -4.03 21.37
CA GLN A 123 -8.37 -4.82 20.18
C GLN A 123 -8.61 -3.91 18.95
N ALA A 124 -9.40 -2.82 19.12
CA ALA A 124 -9.65 -1.85 18.06
C ALA A 124 -8.34 -1.20 17.59
N MET A 125 -7.51 -0.72 18.52
CA MET A 125 -6.22 -0.12 18.19
C MET A 125 -5.26 -1.09 17.49
N ARG A 126 -5.17 -2.35 17.94
CA ARG A 126 -4.34 -3.37 17.25
C ARG A 126 -4.81 -3.65 15.84
N ARG A 127 -6.12 -3.73 15.65
CA ARG A 127 -6.72 -3.94 14.34
C ARG A 127 -6.44 -2.77 13.42
N ALA A 128 -6.65 -1.55 13.88
CA ALA A 128 -6.35 -0.33 13.13
C ALA A 128 -4.86 -0.25 12.71
N ILE A 129 -3.94 -0.57 13.63
CA ILE A 129 -2.51 -0.64 13.31
C ILE A 129 -2.24 -1.70 12.23
N ALA A 130 -2.85 -2.87 12.32
CA ALA A 130 -2.64 -3.92 11.32
C ALA A 130 -3.19 -3.53 9.93
N GLU A 131 -4.28 -2.76 9.87
CA GLU A 131 -4.97 -2.39 8.63
C GLU A 131 -4.43 -1.11 7.98
N GLN A 132 -3.98 -0.12 8.79
CA GLN A 132 -3.74 1.26 8.31
C GLN A 132 -2.28 1.74 8.47
N SER A 133 -1.43 1.04 9.23
CA SER A 133 -0.08 1.54 9.56
C SER A 133 0.92 1.47 8.40
N ARG A 134 0.58 0.81 7.29
CA ARG A 134 1.49 0.56 6.16
C ARG A 134 1.02 1.26 4.91
N THR A 135 1.96 1.84 4.17
CA THR A 135 1.71 2.46 2.85
C THR A 135 1.12 1.44 1.87
N ILE A 136 1.67 0.22 1.85
CA ILE A 136 1.12 -0.91 1.09
C ILE A 136 0.37 -1.80 2.07
N ARG A 137 -0.97 -1.83 1.94
CA ARG A 137 -1.84 -2.61 2.82
C ARG A 137 -1.54 -4.11 2.76
N ILE A 138 -1.40 -4.72 3.93
CA ILE A 138 -1.22 -6.17 4.09
C ILE A 138 -2.43 -6.74 4.83
N PRO A 139 -3.00 -7.90 4.41
CA PRO A 139 -4.09 -8.55 5.13
C PRO A 139 -3.71 -8.89 6.58
N VAL A 140 -4.67 -8.74 7.52
CA VAL A 140 -4.44 -8.95 8.96
C VAL A 140 -3.87 -10.35 9.25
N GLN A 141 -4.35 -11.37 8.58
CA GLN A 141 -3.84 -12.75 8.73
C GLN A 141 -2.34 -12.86 8.39
N SER A 142 -1.89 -12.14 7.34
CA SER A 142 -0.47 -12.10 6.97
C SER A 142 0.35 -11.31 7.98
N VAL A 143 -0.19 -10.23 8.54
CA VAL A 143 0.46 -9.46 9.62
C VAL A 143 0.64 -10.32 10.88
N GLU A 144 -0.35 -11.15 11.22
CA GLU A 144 -0.25 -12.09 12.35
C GLU A 144 0.85 -13.13 12.12
N LYS A 145 0.92 -13.71 10.92
CA LYS A 145 2.00 -14.65 10.55
C LYS A 145 3.38 -13.96 10.60
N ILE A 146 3.52 -12.75 10.06
CA ILE A 146 4.76 -11.96 10.14
C ILE A 146 5.17 -11.72 11.59
N ASN A 147 4.23 -11.38 12.47
CA ASN A 147 4.51 -11.18 13.88
C ASN A 147 4.92 -12.48 14.59
N ARG A 148 4.33 -13.63 14.22
CA ARG A 148 4.77 -14.96 14.72
C ARG A 148 6.19 -15.27 14.26
N ILE A 149 6.51 -15.03 12.98
CA ILE A 149 7.86 -15.23 12.43
C ILE A 149 8.88 -14.35 13.17
N LYS A 150 8.59 -13.06 13.40
CA LYS A 150 9.48 -12.14 14.14
C LYS A 150 9.75 -12.61 15.58
N ARG A 151 8.73 -13.15 16.26
CA ARG A 151 8.90 -13.70 17.62
C ARG A 151 9.78 -14.95 17.61
N ALA A 152 9.46 -15.92 16.75
CA ALA A 152 10.24 -17.14 16.63
C ALA A 152 11.70 -16.84 16.23
N GLN A 153 11.93 -15.89 15.30
CA GLN A 153 13.26 -15.44 14.92
C GLN A 153 14.05 -14.89 16.11
N LYS A 154 13.40 -14.08 16.96
CA LYS A 154 14.03 -13.52 18.17
C LYS A 154 14.34 -14.60 19.19
N GLU A 155 13.44 -15.56 19.40
CA GLU A 155 13.62 -16.68 20.32
C GLU A 155 14.74 -17.63 19.88
N LEU A 156 14.76 -18.02 18.60
CA LEU A 156 15.80 -18.84 18.03
C LEU A 156 17.17 -18.13 18.00
N ALA A 157 17.19 -16.82 17.69
CA ALA A 157 18.41 -16.03 17.75
C ALA A 157 18.99 -15.99 19.17
N SER A 158 18.13 -15.90 20.20
CA SER A 158 18.57 -15.98 21.60
C SER A 158 19.09 -17.36 21.99
N LYS A 159 18.50 -18.44 21.43
CA LYS A 159 18.95 -19.84 21.68
C LYS A 159 20.28 -20.16 20.98
N PHE A 160 20.42 -19.75 19.73
CA PHE A 160 21.55 -20.16 18.89
C PHE A 160 22.70 -19.14 18.82
N GLY A 161 22.52 -17.91 19.34
CA GLY A 161 23.49 -16.83 19.25
C GLY A 161 23.70 -16.29 17.81
N ARG A 162 22.87 -16.71 16.82
CA ARG A 162 22.88 -16.27 15.43
C ARG A 162 21.48 -16.09 14.88
N THR A 163 21.36 -15.45 13.73
CA THR A 163 20.06 -15.35 13.01
C THR A 163 19.60 -16.73 12.56
N ALA A 164 18.33 -17.05 12.81
CA ALA A 164 17.71 -18.30 12.38
C ALA A 164 17.56 -18.34 10.85
N THR A 165 17.79 -19.52 10.27
CA THR A 165 17.56 -19.78 8.85
C THR A 165 16.06 -19.94 8.57
N ASP A 166 15.66 -19.79 7.29
CA ASP A 166 14.26 -19.96 6.90
C ASP A 166 13.76 -21.40 7.12
N GLN A 167 14.66 -22.39 7.11
CA GLN A 167 14.33 -23.79 7.40
C GLN A 167 14.02 -23.98 8.89
N GLU A 168 14.86 -23.45 9.78
CA GLU A 168 14.64 -23.51 11.23
C GLU A 168 13.35 -22.81 11.66
N LEU A 169 13.01 -21.70 10.99
CA LEU A 169 11.74 -21.00 11.20
C LEU A 169 10.54 -21.79 10.65
N ALA A 170 10.72 -22.50 9.54
CA ALA A 170 9.70 -23.36 8.96
C ALA A 170 9.34 -24.52 9.90
N ASP A 171 10.37 -25.15 10.46
CA ASP A 171 10.25 -26.29 11.38
C ASP A 171 9.61 -25.85 12.72
N GLU A 172 9.99 -24.66 13.25
CA GLU A 172 9.45 -24.14 14.52
C GLU A 172 7.99 -23.69 14.41
N LEU A 173 7.58 -23.12 13.25
CA LEU A 173 6.26 -22.52 13.05
C LEU A 173 5.27 -23.40 12.31
N ASP A 174 5.70 -24.57 11.83
CA ASP A 174 4.92 -25.48 10.96
C ASP A 174 4.39 -24.76 9.70
N LEU A 175 5.28 -23.98 9.06
CA LEU A 175 5.00 -23.24 7.84
C LEU A 175 5.93 -23.67 6.72
N SER A 176 5.48 -23.57 5.46
CA SER A 176 6.37 -23.86 4.34
C SER A 176 7.49 -22.80 4.24
N ARG A 177 8.70 -23.22 3.89
CA ARG A 177 9.85 -22.33 3.63
C ARG A 177 9.51 -21.24 2.61
N ARG A 178 8.73 -21.57 1.57
CA ARG A 178 8.26 -20.63 0.55
C ARG A 178 7.39 -19.52 1.15
N THR A 179 6.45 -19.88 2.03
CA THR A 179 5.58 -18.90 2.71
C THR A 179 6.39 -17.94 3.58
N ILE A 180 7.44 -18.44 4.26
CA ILE A 180 8.32 -17.57 5.08
C ILE A 180 9.09 -16.60 4.19
N ALA A 181 9.65 -17.05 3.07
CA ALA A 181 10.35 -16.18 2.13
C ALA A 181 9.42 -15.09 1.54
N GLU A 182 8.22 -15.47 1.09
CA GLU A 182 7.20 -14.54 0.59
C GLU A 182 6.79 -13.50 1.65
N LEU A 183 6.56 -13.91 2.88
CA LEU A 183 6.20 -13.00 3.98
C LEU A 183 7.36 -12.07 4.40
N ARG A 184 8.60 -12.50 4.27
CA ARG A 184 9.78 -11.65 4.47
C ARG A 184 9.84 -10.53 3.43
N HIS A 185 9.67 -10.85 2.15
CA HIS A 185 9.63 -9.86 1.07
C HIS A 185 8.47 -8.87 1.24
N THR A 186 7.29 -9.37 1.68
CA THR A 186 6.14 -8.52 1.94
C THR A 186 6.35 -7.53 3.10
N ASN A 187 7.27 -7.84 4.03
CA ASN A 187 7.53 -7.00 5.22
C ASN A 187 8.59 -5.90 4.97
N LEU A 188 8.98 -5.61 3.73
CA LEU A 188 9.89 -4.51 3.44
C LEU A 188 9.27 -3.17 3.85
N SER A 189 10.07 -2.30 4.44
CA SER A 189 9.69 -0.92 4.73
C SER A 189 9.85 -0.06 3.49
N THR A 190 8.91 0.88 3.29
CA THR A 190 9.05 1.93 2.28
C THR A 190 9.90 3.07 2.85
N SER A 191 10.76 3.67 2.01
CA SER A 191 11.46 4.93 2.29
C SER A 191 10.83 6.07 1.48
N SER A 192 11.01 7.31 1.94
CA SER A 192 10.53 8.48 1.21
C SER A 192 11.45 8.75 0.02
N LEU A 193 10.87 9.07 -1.14
CA LEU A 193 11.63 9.51 -2.30
C LEU A 193 12.26 10.90 -2.10
N ASN A 194 11.68 11.72 -1.23
CA ASN A 194 12.19 13.04 -0.87
C ASN A 194 13.20 13.00 0.29
N GLU A 195 13.69 11.82 0.66
CA GLU A 195 14.74 11.70 1.65
C GLU A 195 16.06 12.17 1.04
N PRO A 196 16.79 13.09 1.70
CA PRO A 196 18.08 13.57 1.18
C PRO A 196 19.11 12.43 1.19
N ILE A 197 19.96 12.37 0.17
CA ILE A 197 20.97 11.31 0.02
C ILE A 197 22.07 11.47 1.06
N GLN A 198 22.49 12.71 1.33
CA GLN A 198 23.43 13.05 2.38
C GLN A 198 22.93 14.27 3.16
N GLU A 199 23.21 14.30 4.47
CA GLU A 199 22.88 15.46 5.29
C GLU A 199 23.65 16.70 4.78
N GLY A 200 22.91 17.71 4.30
CA GLY A 200 23.47 18.98 3.82
C GLY A 200 23.65 19.09 2.30
N GLU A 201 23.26 18.10 1.51
CA GLU A 201 23.15 18.19 0.06
C GLU A 201 21.69 18.35 -0.39
N ASP A 202 21.49 19.11 -1.48
CA ASP A 202 20.14 19.38 -2.04
C ASP A 202 19.59 18.22 -2.88
N GLY A 203 20.32 17.07 -3.00
CA GLY A 203 19.93 15.91 -3.79
C GLY A 203 18.94 14.99 -3.04
N GLU A 204 17.85 14.62 -3.68
CA GLU A 204 16.85 13.68 -3.19
C GLU A 204 16.98 12.30 -3.87
N ILE A 205 16.50 11.23 -3.21
CA ILE A 205 16.52 9.87 -3.78
C ILE A 205 15.76 9.81 -5.12
N GLN A 206 14.70 10.61 -5.28
CA GLN A 206 13.91 10.66 -6.52
C GLN A 206 14.72 11.07 -7.74
N ASP A 207 15.77 11.89 -7.57
CA ASP A 207 16.58 12.40 -8.69
C ASP A 207 17.37 11.30 -9.41
N PHE A 208 17.56 10.15 -8.74
CA PHE A 208 18.26 8.98 -9.30
C PHE A 208 17.33 7.97 -9.99
N ILE A 209 16.02 8.17 -9.92
CA ILE A 209 15.06 7.23 -10.50
C ILE A 209 14.74 7.66 -11.93
N PRO A 210 15.24 6.94 -12.96
CA PRO A 210 14.93 7.30 -14.35
C PRO A 210 13.46 7.01 -14.68
N ASP A 211 12.86 7.85 -15.50
CA ASP A 211 11.59 7.53 -16.15
C ASP A 211 11.79 6.42 -17.19
N LYS A 212 11.07 5.32 -17.00
CA LYS A 212 11.13 4.17 -17.91
C LYS A 212 10.27 4.34 -19.17
N GLN A 213 9.35 5.29 -19.18
CA GLN A 213 8.45 5.55 -20.29
C GLN A 213 9.02 6.59 -21.26
N GLU A 214 9.87 7.49 -20.78
CA GLU A 214 10.54 8.46 -21.62
C GLU A 214 11.72 7.82 -22.37
N HIS A 215 11.66 7.87 -23.68
CA HIS A 215 12.76 7.42 -24.53
C HIS A 215 13.70 8.60 -24.81
N ALA A 216 15.01 8.33 -24.76
CA ALA A 216 15.99 9.32 -25.16
C ALA A 216 15.73 9.81 -26.61
N PRO A 217 15.95 11.11 -26.92
CA PRO A 217 15.68 11.64 -28.26
C PRO A 217 16.34 10.87 -29.39
N ASP A 218 17.56 10.40 -29.21
CA ASP A 218 18.30 9.56 -30.18
C ASP A 218 17.59 8.25 -30.47
N ARG A 219 16.92 7.66 -29.45
CA ARG A 219 16.16 6.42 -29.61
C ARG A 219 14.87 6.65 -30.38
N LEU A 220 14.18 7.76 -30.10
CA LEU A 220 12.98 8.17 -30.85
C LEU A 220 13.33 8.46 -32.33
N LEU A 221 14.47 9.11 -32.60
CA LEU A 221 14.95 9.35 -33.94
C LEU A 221 15.27 8.02 -34.64
N GLY A 222 16.03 7.14 -33.98
CA GLY A 222 16.38 5.83 -34.55
C GLY A 222 15.15 4.96 -34.84
N ASP A 223 14.16 4.97 -33.96
CA ASP A 223 12.87 4.27 -34.19
C ASP A 223 12.11 4.85 -35.37
N SER A 224 12.09 6.20 -35.53
CA SER A 224 11.43 6.85 -36.65
C SER A 224 12.15 6.58 -37.98
N GLU A 225 13.49 6.59 -38.00
CA GLU A 225 14.29 6.24 -39.17
C GLU A 225 14.09 4.76 -39.55
N THR A 226 14.06 3.86 -38.55
CA THR A 226 13.78 2.43 -38.78
C THR A 226 12.40 2.21 -39.38
N MET A 227 11.39 2.94 -38.90
CA MET A 227 10.03 2.87 -39.45
C MET A 227 9.96 3.42 -40.87
N ALA A 228 10.68 4.51 -41.17
CA ALA A 228 10.75 5.05 -42.55
C ALA A 228 11.41 4.04 -43.50
N GLN A 229 12.55 3.45 -43.11
CA GLN A 229 13.22 2.40 -43.88
C GLN A 229 12.32 1.17 -44.08
N LEU A 230 11.57 0.76 -43.07
CA LEU A 230 10.61 -0.33 -43.20
C LEU A 230 9.51 -0.02 -44.23
N HIS A 231 8.97 1.20 -44.20
CA HIS A 231 8.00 1.62 -45.21
C HIS A 231 8.55 1.56 -46.64
N ASP A 232 9.76 2.08 -46.84
CA ASP A 232 10.42 2.04 -48.17
C ASP A 232 10.66 0.60 -48.66
N LEU A 233 11.02 -0.32 -47.73
CA LEU A 233 11.18 -1.74 -48.06
C LEU A 233 9.86 -2.45 -48.34
N VAL A 234 8.81 -2.11 -47.61
CA VAL A 234 7.46 -2.67 -47.86
C VAL A 234 6.88 -2.20 -49.19
N GLU A 235 7.17 -0.97 -49.61
CA GLU A 235 6.78 -0.46 -50.94
C GLU A 235 7.43 -1.21 -52.09
N GLN A 236 8.61 -1.81 -51.89
CA GLN A 236 9.32 -2.61 -52.92
C GLN A 236 8.77 -4.04 -53.06
N LEU A 237 7.87 -4.48 -52.18
CA LEU A 237 7.19 -5.77 -52.29
C LEU A 237 6.09 -5.75 -53.36
N CYS A 238 5.72 -6.92 -53.89
CA CYS A 238 4.59 -7.01 -54.78
C CYS A 238 3.28 -6.66 -54.06
N ASP A 239 2.28 -6.14 -54.78
CA ASP A 239 1.04 -5.60 -54.20
C ASP A 239 0.34 -6.57 -53.25
N ARG A 240 0.31 -7.84 -53.58
CA ARG A 240 -0.32 -8.88 -52.80
C ARG A 240 0.42 -9.16 -51.46
N GLU A 241 1.75 -9.17 -51.48
CA GLU A 241 2.60 -9.34 -50.30
C GLU A 241 2.49 -8.10 -49.38
N ARG A 242 2.48 -6.91 -49.96
CA ARG A 242 2.31 -5.63 -49.27
C ARG A 242 0.97 -5.57 -48.56
N GLU A 243 -0.12 -5.85 -49.27
CA GLU A 243 -1.48 -5.82 -48.73
C GLU A 243 -1.65 -6.79 -47.54
N VAL A 244 -1.15 -8.02 -47.66
CA VAL A 244 -1.17 -9.00 -46.60
C VAL A 244 -0.40 -8.52 -45.35
N LEU A 245 0.79 -7.92 -45.52
CA LEU A 245 1.57 -7.40 -44.39
C LEU A 245 0.91 -6.17 -43.74
N GLN A 246 0.37 -5.25 -44.55
CA GLN A 246 -0.34 -4.06 -44.06
C GLN A 246 -1.56 -4.44 -43.19
N MET A 247 -2.40 -5.37 -43.69
CA MET A 247 -3.56 -5.84 -42.92
C MET A 247 -3.14 -6.64 -41.63
N ARG A 248 -2.11 -7.47 -41.78
CA ARG A 248 -1.67 -8.34 -40.68
C ARG A 248 -1.01 -7.60 -39.55
N PHE A 249 -0.19 -6.58 -39.83
CA PHE A 249 0.59 -5.82 -38.87
C PHE A 249 0.07 -4.40 -38.62
N GLY A 250 -0.92 -3.95 -39.38
CA GLY A 250 -1.51 -2.62 -39.23
C GLY A 250 -0.56 -1.48 -39.59
N LEU A 251 0.33 -1.67 -40.60
CA LEU A 251 1.40 -0.72 -40.94
C LEU A 251 0.88 0.64 -41.38
N ASP A 252 -0.34 0.71 -41.95
CA ASP A 252 -0.97 1.96 -42.40
C ASP A 252 -1.93 2.56 -41.36
N GLY A 253 -1.75 2.22 -40.06
CA GLY A 253 -2.64 2.66 -39.00
C GLY A 253 -3.99 1.92 -38.97
N ARG A 254 -4.14 0.84 -39.74
CA ARG A 254 -5.32 -0.05 -39.71
C ARG A 254 -5.26 -0.95 -38.45
N GLN A 255 -6.40 -1.53 -38.09
CA GLN A 255 -6.44 -2.55 -37.06
C GLN A 255 -5.72 -3.81 -37.51
N VAL A 256 -4.96 -4.42 -36.59
CA VAL A 256 -4.26 -5.69 -36.79
C VAL A 256 -5.29 -6.81 -36.99
N MET A 257 -5.23 -7.52 -38.11
CA MET A 257 -6.15 -8.61 -38.46
C MET A 257 -5.53 -9.98 -38.20
N THR A 258 -6.36 -10.97 -37.92
CA THR A 258 -5.95 -12.38 -37.84
C THR A 258 -5.69 -12.98 -39.22
N LEU A 259 -5.00 -14.12 -39.29
CA LEU A 259 -4.75 -14.79 -40.58
C LEU A 259 -6.03 -15.21 -41.31
N GLU A 260 -7.10 -15.48 -40.55
CA GLU A 260 -8.41 -15.85 -41.09
C GLU A 260 -9.12 -14.63 -41.70
N GLU A 261 -9.16 -13.53 -40.97
CA GLU A 261 -9.75 -12.27 -41.45
C GLU A 261 -9.02 -11.71 -42.67
N VAL A 262 -7.66 -11.77 -42.69
CA VAL A 262 -6.88 -11.42 -43.90
C VAL A 262 -7.19 -12.35 -45.06
N GLY A 263 -7.37 -13.66 -44.78
CA GLY A 263 -7.76 -14.65 -45.79
C GLY A 263 -9.11 -14.33 -46.42
N GLU A 264 -10.10 -13.95 -45.64
CA GLU A 264 -11.41 -13.52 -46.10
C GLU A 264 -11.34 -12.25 -46.93
N ALA A 265 -10.54 -11.26 -46.49
CA ALA A 265 -10.38 -9.98 -47.20
C ALA A 265 -9.68 -10.12 -48.55
N VAL A 266 -8.63 -10.97 -48.67
CA VAL A 266 -7.83 -11.19 -49.86
C VAL A 266 -8.38 -12.32 -50.75
N GLY A 267 -9.38 -13.07 -50.26
CA GLY A 267 -9.98 -14.20 -50.98
C GLY A 267 -9.08 -15.45 -51.03
N CYS A 268 -8.32 -15.71 -49.95
CA CYS A 268 -7.36 -16.81 -49.86
C CYS A 268 -7.58 -17.65 -48.57
N THR A 269 -7.02 -18.86 -48.56
CA THR A 269 -7.04 -19.70 -47.39
C THR A 269 -6.05 -19.17 -46.31
N ARG A 270 -6.33 -19.44 -45.03
CA ARG A 270 -5.45 -19.09 -43.91
C ARG A 270 -3.99 -19.54 -44.16
N GLU A 271 -3.80 -20.75 -44.70
CA GLU A 271 -2.46 -21.28 -44.94
C GLU A 271 -1.77 -20.56 -46.09
N SER A 272 -2.49 -20.20 -47.16
CA SER A 272 -1.93 -19.35 -48.25
C SER A 272 -1.48 -17.98 -47.70
N VAL A 273 -2.26 -17.36 -46.82
CA VAL A 273 -1.87 -16.07 -46.23
C VAL A 273 -0.60 -16.24 -45.37
N ARG A 274 -0.48 -17.34 -44.62
CA ARG A 274 0.71 -17.65 -43.81
C ARG A 274 1.96 -17.83 -44.72
N GLN A 275 1.82 -18.51 -45.83
CA GLN A 275 2.92 -18.71 -46.77
C GLN A 275 3.34 -17.38 -47.43
N ILE A 276 2.38 -16.54 -47.84
CA ILE A 276 2.66 -15.22 -48.38
C ILE A 276 3.36 -14.34 -47.33
N GLN A 277 2.89 -14.33 -46.12
CA GLN A 277 3.50 -13.61 -44.99
C GLN A 277 4.96 -14.04 -44.80
N ASN A 278 5.21 -15.35 -44.69
CA ASN A 278 6.56 -15.86 -44.48
C ASN A 278 7.50 -15.55 -45.65
N LYS A 279 7.00 -15.62 -46.90
CA LYS A 279 7.76 -15.26 -48.10
C LYS A 279 8.09 -13.77 -48.11
N ALA A 280 7.14 -12.92 -47.79
CA ALA A 280 7.33 -11.47 -47.69
C ALA A 280 8.33 -11.08 -46.59
N ILE A 281 8.25 -11.68 -45.38
CA ILE A 281 9.21 -11.44 -44.30
C ILE A 281 10.62 -11.88 -44.70
N LYS A 282 10.78 -13.05 -45.34
CA LYS A 282 12.09 -13.49 -45.82
C LYS A 282 12.67 -12.51 -46.86
N LYS A 283 11.85 -12.00 -47.80
CA LYS A 283 12.29 -10.99 -48.76
C LYS A 283 12.75 -9.71 -48.07
N LEU A 284 11.98 -9.20 -47.09
CA LEU A 284 12.36 -8.02 -46.31
C LEU A 284 13.68 -8.23 -45.55
N GLN A 285 13.89 -9.41 -44.93
CA GLN A 285 15.14 -9.74 -44.28
C GLN A 285 16.35 -9.72 -45.24
N TYR A 286 16.18 -10.24 -46.43
CA TYR A 286 17.24 -10.18 -47.46
C TYR A 286 17.51 -8.75 -47.92
N MET A 287 16.50 -7.92 -48.13
CA MET A 287 16.65 -6.52 -48.53
C MET A 287 17.33 -5.68 -47.45
N HIS A 288 17.06 -5.98 -46.17
CA HIS A 288 17.66 -5.27 -45.03
C HIS A 288 19.12 -5.69 -44.79
N SER A 289 19.52 -6.92 -45.13
CA SER A 289 20.86 -7.45 -44.80
C SER A 289 21.94 -7.13 -45.84
N ASP A 290 21.72 -6.25 -46.82
CA ASP A 290 22.66 -5.87 -47.89
C ASP A 290 23.29 -7.07 -48.66
N VAL A 291 22.70 -8.25 -48.61
CA VAL A 291 23.15 -9.43 -49.35
C VAL A 291 22.74 -9.28 -50.83
N PRO A 292 23.65 -9.39 -51.77
CA PRO A 292 23.34 -9.11 -53.18
C PRO A 292 22.23 -10.01 -53.71
N PRO A 293 21.38 -9.48 -54.65
CA PRO A 293 20.10 -10.07 -55.05
C PRO A 293 20.19 -11.39 -55.85
N GLN A 294 21.37 -12.01 -55.97
CA GLN A 294 21.57 -13.25 -56.70
C GLN A 294 20.82 -14.47 -56.14
N ASN A 295 20.37 -14.42 -54.91
CA ASN A 295 19.63 -15.52 -54.25
C ASN A 295 18.10 -15.35 -54.27
N ILE A 296 17.58 -14.19 -54.64
CA ILE A 296 16.12 -13.93 -54.62
C ILE A 296 15.40 -14.69 -55.76
N LYS A 297 16.06 -14.88 -56.91
CA LYS A 297 15.47 -15.63 -58.04
C LYS A 297 15.35 -17.13 -57.77
N LYS A 298 16.22 -17.74 -56.99
CA LYS A 298 16.13 -19.18 -56.64
C LYS A 298 14.97 -19.53 -55.71
N LEU A 299 14.51 -18.62 -54.89
CA LEU A 299 13.36 -18.83 -53.97
C LEU A 299 12.00 -18.70 -54.67
N SER A 300 11.95 -18.10 -55.92
CA SER A 300 10.73 -18.02 -56.71
C SER A 300 10.50 -19.24 -57.58
N ASP A 301 11.56 -20.01 -57.87
CA ASP A 301 11.50 -21.11 -58.85
C ASP A 301 11.40 -22.51 -58.16
N GLU A 302 11.83 -22.63 -56.86
CA GLU A 302 11.71 -23.88 -56.10
C GLU A 302 10.29 -24.16 -55.54
N ASP A 303 9.44 -23.14 -55.36
CA ASP A 303 8.07 -23.29 -54.89
C ASP A 303 7.02 -23.38 -56.02
N ALA A 304 7.48 -23.47 -57.30
CA ALA A 304 6.58 -23.60 -58.47
C ALA A 304 6.47 -25.04 -59.01
N GLU A 305 7.26 -25.99 -58.40
CA GLU A 305 7.27 -27.41 -58.83
C GLU A 305 6.76 -28.41 -57.76
N GLU A 306 6.15 -27.93 -56.65
CA GLU A 306 5.33 -28.75 -55.77
C GLU A 306 3.89 -28.15 -55.75
#